data_4b43a6ba5625d9c433e4276334647d74
#
_entry.id   4b43a6ba5625d9c433e4276334647d74
#
_cell.length_a   1.000
_cell.length_b   1.000
_cell.length_c   1.000
_cell.angle_alpha   90.00
_cell.angle_beta   90.00
_cell.angle_gamma   90.00
#
_symmetry.space_group_name_H-M   'P 1'
#
loop_
_entity.id
_entity.type
_entity.pdbx_description
1 polymer ?
#
loop_
_entity_poly.entity_id
_entity_poly.type
_entity_poly.pdbx_seq_one_letter_code
_entity_poly.pdbx_strand_id
1 'polypeptide(L)'
;ALVGTGAFFFFFCPELVVRAGDGPAWVQPWQFVEREWDYQDLTLTGEAADAADQQARDEERARLRALWTTVTPGPRWDAAFRLPLDDYLSVSANYGGRRSYNGGPYLTYHEGVDFSAYGGTPIYAPAAGTVVLAERLYVRGGAVIIDHGLGVFSGFYHMSAIHAVAGQDVRPGDLLGEVGTTGLSTGNHLHWDLLINGIWVDAAVWQEQSMACWSLEALGRGCAPATPSPPRS
;
A
#
# COMPACT_ATOMS: atom_id res chain seq x y z
N ALA A 1 6.56 -7.88 -16.71
CA ALA A 1 6.51 -6.66 -15.90
C ALA A 1 5.14 -6.53 -15.25
N LEU A 2 5.10 -6.19 -13.96
CA LEU A 2 3.85 -5.85 -13.28
C LEU A 2 3.48 -4.41 -13.64
N VAL A 3 2.20 -4.18 -13.94
CA VAL A 3 1.68 -2.85 -14.27
C VAL A 3 0.56 -2.52 -13.28
N GLY A 4 0.74 -1.45 -12.51
CA GLY A 4 -0.29 -0.91 -11.64
C GLY A 4 -1.20 0.06 -12.39
N THR A 5 -2.48 0.10 -12.06
CA THR A 5 -3.42 1.10 -12.53
C THR A 5 -4.03 1.82 -11.34
N GLY A 6 -3.83 3.14 -11.26
CA GLY A 6 -4.35 3.95 -10.16
C GLY A 6 -5.84 4.28 -10.29
N ALA A 7 -6.46 4.70 -9.18
CA ALA A 7 -7.89 4.98 -9.10
C ALA A 7 -8.40 6.22 -9.90
N PHE A 8 -7.51 7.00 -10.49
CA PHE A 8 -7.84 8.16 -11.34
C PHE A 8 -7.38 8.00 -12.79
N PHE A 9 -7.22 6.81 -13.28
CA PHE A 9 -6.81 6.62 -14.67
C PHE A 9 -7.99 6.84 -15.63
N PHE A 10 -7.83 7.81 -16.56
CA PHE A 10 -8.69 7.97 -17.73
C PHE A 10 -7.92 7.42 -18.94
N PHE A 11 -8.35 6.29 -19.49
CA PHE A 11 -7.70 5.70 -20.65
C PHE A 11 -8.49 5.94 -21.92
N PHE A 12 -7.80 6.47 -22.91
CA PHE A 12 -8.28 6.50 -24.30
C PHE A 12 -7.79 5.31 -25.14
N CYS A 13 -6.97 4.41 -24.55
CA CYS A 13 -6.40 3.29 -25.29
C CYS A 13 -6.72 1.96 -24.60
N PRO A 14 -7.58 1.10 -25.20
CA PRO A 14 -8.00 -0.15 -24.59
C PRO A 14 -6.98 -1.30 -24.81
N GLU A 15 -5.73 -1.00 -25.13
CA GLU A 15 -4.72 -2.02 -25.44
C GLU A 15 -3.47 -1.86 -24.57
N LEU A 16 -3.02 -2.96 -23.98
CA LEU A 16 -1.70 -3.07 -23.38
C LEU A 16 -0.71 -3.53 -24.43
N VAL A 17 0.27 -2.71 -24.73
CA VAL A 17 1.35 -3.03 -25.68
C VAL A 17 2.62 -3.32 -24.91
N VAL A 18 3.11 -4.56 -24.98
CA VAL A 18 4.36 -4.99 -24.36
C VAL A 18 5.40 -5.27 -25.45
N ARG A 19 6.59 -4.69 -25.32
CA ARG A 19 7.74 -4.97 -26.18
C ARG A 19 8.93 -5.42 -25.35
N ALA A 20 9.63 -6.43 -25.83
CA ALA A 20 10.91 -6.86 -25.27
C ALA A 20 12.03 -6.49 -26.24
N GLY A 21 12.77 -5.40 -25.95
CA GLY A 21 13.76 -4.84 -26.85
C GLY A 21 13.15 -4.40 -28.19
N ASP A 22 13.84 -4.70 -29.31
CA ASP A 22 13.38 -4.41 -30.66
C ASP A 22 12.47 -5.49 -31.26
N GLY A 23 12.04 -6.45 -30.41
CA GLY A 23 11.17 -7.55 -30.83
C GLY A 23 9.74 -7.11 -31.17
N PRO A 24 8.92 -8.06 -31.70
CA PRO A 24 7.53 -7.75 -32.01
C PRO A 24 6.76 -7.35 -30.75
N ALA A 25 5.83 -6.40 -30.91
CA ALA A 25 4.93 -6.00 -29.84
C ALA A 25 3.91 -7.11 -29.57
N TRP A 26 3.72 -7.48 -28.29
CA TRP A 26 2.56 -8.20 -27.84
C TRP A 26 1.47 -7.20 -27.47
N VAL A 27 0.28 -7.36 -28.02
CA VAL A 27 -0.86 -6.47 -27.80
C VAL A 27 -1.98 -7.26 -27.16
N GLN A 28 -2.43 -6.81 -25.99
CA GLN A 28 -3.53 -7.40 -25.27
C GLN A 28 -4.63 -6.36 -25.07
N PRO A 29 -5.84 -6.59 -25.61
CA PRO A 29 -6.99 -5.78 -25.25
C PRO A 29 -7.35 -6.01 -23.78
N TRP A 30 -7.77 -4.97 -23.10
CA TRP A 30 -8.28 -5.07 -21.74
C TRP A 30 -9.62 -4.33 -21.61
N GLN A 31 -10.38 -4.71 -20.60
CA GLN A 31 -11.66 -4.11 -20.30
C GLN A 31 -11.56 -3.37 -18.96
N PHE A 32 -12.13 -2.17 -18.93
CA PHE A 32 -12.36 -1.47 -17.69
C PHE A 32 -13.64 -2.00 -17.05
N VAL A 33 -13.55 -2.31 -15.77
CA VAL A 33 -14.71 -2.57 -14.93
C VAL A 33 -15.00 -1.29 -14.17
N GLU A 34 -16.16 -0.67 -14.41
CA GLU A 34 -16.61 0.46 -13.60
C GLU A 34 -16.80 -0.01 -12.17
N ARG A 35 -16.29 0.79 -11.22
CA ARG A 35 -16.44 0.58 -9.78
C ARG A 35 -17.03 1.83 -9.17
N GLU A 36 -18.02 1.65 -8.32
CA GLU A 36 -18.50 2.70 -7.43
C GLU A 36 -17.47 2.93 -6.32
N TRP A 37 -17.19 4.20 -6.04
CA TRP A 37 -16.23 4.61 -5.04
C TRP A 37 -16.92 5.25 -3.85
N ASP A 38 -16.47 4.93 -2.65
CA ASP A 38 -16.90 5.62 -1.44
C ASP A 38 -16.49 7.09 -1.47
N TYR A 39 -17.26 7.95 -0.78
CA TYR A 39 -16.96 9.36 -0.60
C TYR A 39 -16.81 9.64 0.89
N GLN A 40 -15.74 10.32 1.26
CA GLN A 40 -15.39 10.64 2.65
C GLN A 40 -15.16 12.13 2.83
N ASP A 41 -15.92 12.75 3.74
CA ASP A 41 -15.69 14.11 4.21
C ASP A 41 -14.90 14.07 5.51
N LEU A 42 -13.66 14.55 5.49
CA LEU A 42 -12.73 14.51 6.61
C LEU A 42 -12.57 15.91 7.19
N THR A 43 -12.91 16.07 8.46
CA THR A 43 -12.62 17.29 9.22
C THR A 43 -11.29 17.12 9.95
N LEU A 44 -10.31 17.92 9.58
CA LEU A 44 -8.96 17.88 10.14
C LEU A 44 -8.80 18.95 11.23
N THR A 45 -8.28 18.55 12.38
CA THR A 45 -7.99 19.43 13.53
C THR A 45 -6.65 19.07 14.14
N GLY A 46 -6.02 20.00 14.88
CA GLY A 46 -4.76 19.74 15.58
C GLY A 46 -3.63 19.29 14.66
N GLU A 47 -2.83 18.30 15.08
CA GLU A 47 -1.69 17.75 14.32
C GLU A 47 -2.09 17.30 12.90
N ALA A 48 -3.30 16.76 12.73
CA ALA A 48 -3.79 16.35 11.41
C ALA A 48 -4.02 17.55 10.48
N ALA A 49 -4.45 18.69 10.99
CA ALA A 49 -4.61 19.92 10.19
C ALA A 49 -3.24 20.48 9.76
N ASP A 50 -2.25 20.47 10.66
CA ASP A 50 -0.88 20.88 10.34
C ASP A 50 -0.27 19.94 9.29
N ALA A 51 -0.43 18.65 9.44
CA ALA A 51 0.04 17.63 8.48
C ALA A 51 -0.68 17.67 7.11
N ALA A 52 -1.77 18.41 6.99
CA ALA A 52 -2.46 18.63 5.72
C ALA A 52 -1.83 19.74 4.85
N ASP A 53 -0.76 20.41 5.32
CA ASP A 53 -0.04 21.41 4.54
C ASP A 53 0.39 20.84 3.17
N GLN A 54 0.03 21.55 2.10
CA GLN A 54 0.24 21.04 0.74
C GLN A 54 1.72 20.94 0.40
N GLN A 55 2.54 21.90 0.83
CA GLN A 55 3.97 21.90 0.56
C GLN A 55 4.65 20.72 1.26
N ALA A 56 4.33 20.49 2.53
CA ALA A 56 4.87 19.36 3.29
C ALA A 56 4.48 18.01 2.67
N ARG A 57 3.25 17.89 2.16
CA ARG A 57 2.78 16.69 1.43
C ARG A 57 3.56 16.45 0.15
N ASP A 58 3.81 17.51 -0.62
CA ASP A 58 4.53 17.42 -1.90
C ASP A 58 6.01 17.09 -1.67
N GLU A 59 6.65 17.70 -0.67
CA GLU A 59 8.03 17.41 -0.28
C GLU A 59 8.20 15.96 0.20
N GLU A 60 7.33 15.48 1.09
CA GLU A 60 7.34 14.11 1.57
C GLU A 60 7.12 13.12 0.43
N ARG A 61 6.13 13.37 -0.44
CA ARG A 61 5.86 12.53 -1.61
C ARG A 61 7.04 12.51 -2.59
N ALA A 62 7.68 13.65 -2.84
CA ALA A 62 8.86 13.72 -3.70
C ALA A 62 10.01 12.88 -3.16
N ARG A 63 10.24 12.92 -1.85
CA ARG A 63 11.23 12.09 -1.17
C ARG A 63 10.94 10.59 -1.30
N LEU A 64 9.69 10.19 -1.09
CA LEU A 64 9.29 8.78 -1.16
C LEU A 64 9.32 8.23 -2.59
N ARG A 65 9.08 9.07 -3.60
CA ARG A 65 9.16 8.64 -5.01
C ARG A 65 10.52 8.03 -5.36
N ALA A 66 11.59 8.53 -4.80
CA ALA A 66 12.92 7.97 -5.03
C ALA A 66 13.03 6.50 -4.58
N LEU A 67 12.36 6.14 -3.48
CA LEU A 67 12.27 4.75 -3.00
C LEU A 67 11.40 3.90 -3.93
N TRP A 68 10.21 4.39 -4.29
CA TRP A 68 9.21 3.65 -5.07
C TRP A 68 9.60 3.42 -6.54
N THR A 69 10.57 4.14 -7.06
CA THR A 69 11.12 3.94 -8.42
C THR A 69 12.27 2.94 -8.47
N THR A 70 12.75 2.48 -7.32
CA THR A 70 13.76 1.42 -7.25
C THR A 70 13.14 0.08 -7.61
N VAL A 71 13.77 -0.69 -8.49
CA VAL A 71 13.30 -2.02 -8.87
C VAL A 71 14.36 -3.05 -8.46
N THR A 72 14.08 -3.77 -7.38
CA THR A 72 14.90 -4.91 -6.95
C THR A 72 14.58 -6.13 -7.82
N PRO A 73 15.57 -6.83 -8.39
CA PRO A 73 15.34 -8.00 -9.22
C PRO A 73 14.67 -9.15 -8.46
N GLY A 74 13.63 -9.73 -9.05
CA GLY A 74 12.93 -10.91 -8.54
C GLY A 74 11.97 -10.61 -7.37
N PRO A 75 10.89 -11.40 -7.26
CA PRO A 75 9.96 -11.30 -6.15
C PRO A 75 10.59 -11.90 -4.90
N ARG A 76 10.33 -11.28 -3.75
CA ARG A 76 10.72 -11.81 -2.44
C ARG A 76 9.60 -12.60 -1.78
N TRP A 77 8.33 -12.40 -2.21
CA TRP A 77 7.17 -13.19 -1.75
C TRP A 77 7.11 -14.54 -2.47
N ASP A 78 6.49 -15.52 -1.83
CA ASP A 78 6.27 -16.88 -2.32
C ASP A 78 4.82 -17.37 -2.08
N ALA A 79 4.00 -16.54 -1.44
CA ALA A 79 2.59 -16.77 -1.13
C ALA A 79 1.77 -15.49 -1.27
N ALA A 80 0.45 -15.59 -1.13
CA ALA A 80 -0.43 -14.44 -0.95
C ALA A 80 0.00 -13.62 0.29
N PHE A 81 -0.18 -12.31 0.24
CA PHE A 81 0.12 -11.43 1.36
C PHE A 81 -0.86 -11.69 2.50
N ARG A 82 -0.37 -11.83 3.72
CA ARG A 82 -1.25 -11.88 4.89
C ARG A 82 -1.75 -10.48 5.26
N LEU A 83 -2.83 -10.44 6.06
CA LEU A 83 -3.22 -9.20 6.74
C LEU A 83 -2.07 -8.70 7.65
N PRO A 84 -1.79 -7.39 7.65
CA PRO A 84 -0.77 -6.82 8.53
C PRO A 84 -1.20 -6.72 10.00
N LEU A 85 -2.46 -7.00 10.30
CA LEU A 85 -3.02 -7.04 11.66
C LEU A 85 -3.66 -8.41 11.91
N ASP A 86 -3.45 -8.94 13.12
CA ASP A 86 -4.16 -10.14 13.59
C ASP A 86 -5.53 -9.79 14.15
N ASP A 87 -5.67 -8.59 14.70
CA ASP A 87 -6.93 -8.07 15.24
C ASP A 87 -7.16 -6.61 14.84
N TYR A 88 -8.41 -6.29 14.49
CA TYR A 88 -8.86 -4.93 14.16
C TYR A 88 -10.38 -4.81 14.35
N LEU A 89 -10.86 -3.59 14.58
CA LEU A 89 -12.28 -3.32 14.85
C LEU A 89 -13.12 -3.35 13.57
N SER A 90 -12.64 -2.69 12.52
CA SER A 90 -13.31 -2.61 11.21
C SER A 90 -12.36 -2.09 10.13
N VAL A 91 -12.72 -2.31 8.87
CA VAL A 91 -12.16 -1.53 7.75
C VAL A 91 -12.89 -0.20 7.72
N SER A 92 -12.18 0.91 8.01
CA SER A 92 -12.75 2.25 8.10
C SER A 92 -12.71 3.02 6.79
N ALA A 93 -11.80 2.67 5.87
CA ALA A 93 -11.74 3.22 4.53
C ALA A 93 -11.12 2.22 3.54
N ASN A 94 -11.73 2.10 2.37
CA ASN A 94 -11.23 1.27 1.28
C ASN A 94 -10.32 2.05 0.34
N TYR A 95 -9.46 1.33 -0.39
CA TYR A 95 -8.69 1.89 -1.49
C TYR A 95 -9.62 2.56 -2.52
N GLY A 96 -9.20 3.73 -3.03
CA GLY A 96 -9.88 4.47 -4.08
C GLY A 96 -11.00 5.39 -3.61
N GLY A 97 -11.41 5.32 -2.32
CA GLY A 97 -12.41 6.21 -1.73
C GLY A 97 -12.06 7.67 -1.96
N ARG A 98 -13.01 8.47 -2.46
CA ARG A 98 -12.83 9.89 -2.77
C ARG A 98 -12.81 10.71 -1.50
N ARG A 99 -11.84 11.59 -1.33
CA ARG A 99 -11.66 12.36 -0.09
C ARG A 99 -11.82 13.86 -0.31
N SER A 100 -12.66 14.46 0.51
CA SER A 100 -12.78 15.91 0.74
C SER A 100 -12.21 16.23 2.11
N TYR A 101 -11.42 17.28 2.21
CA TYR A 101 -10.86 17.77 3.46
C TYR A 101 -11.48 19.12 3.81
N ASN A 102 -12.05 19.25 5.01
CA ASN A 102 -12.63 20.48 5.56
C ASN A 102 -13.67 21.13 4.60
N GLY A 103 -14.52 20.31 3.94
CA GLY A 103 -15.54 20.79 3.01
C GLY A 103 -15.01 21.24 1.65
N GLY A 104 -13.73 20.93 1.32
CA GLY A 104 -13.15 21.17 0.01
C GLY A 104 -13.65 20.20 -1.07
N PRO A 105 -13.19 20.34 -2.31
CA PRO A 105 -13.58 19.43 -3.39
C PRO A 105 -12.90 18.05 -3.25
N TYR A 106 -13.52 17.00 -3.83
CA TYR A 106 -12.97 15.65 -3.89
C TYR A 106 -11.88 15.53 -4.96
N LEU A 107 -10.70 16.07 -4.68
CA LEU A 107 -9.54 16.08 -5.60
C LEU A 107 -8.56 14.95 -5.35
N THR A 108 -8.73 14.21 -4.26
CA THR A 108 -7.85 13.12 -3.86
C THR A 108 -8.63 11.83 -3.67
N TYR A 109 -7.92 10.72 -3.61
CA TYR A 109 -8.49 9.44 -3.27
C TYR A 109 -7.64 8.76 -2.20
N HIS A 110 -8.21 7.75 -1.54
CA HIS A 110 -7.51 6.95 -0.55
C HIS A 110 -6.54 5.98 -1.22
N GLU A 111 -5.24 6.13 -0.94
CA GLU A 111 -4.14 5.41 -1.59
C GLU A 111 -3.97 3.98 -1.07
N GLY A 112 -4.65 3.59 0.02
CA GLY A 112 -4.56 2.28 0.65
C GLY A 112 -5.86 1.81 1.29
N VAL A 113 -5.75 0.98 2.31
CA VAL A 113 -6.85 0.48 3.14
C VAL A 113 -6.58 0.91 4.58
N ASP A 114 -7.60 1.46 5.26
CA ASP A 114 -7.52 1.84 6.66
C ASP A 114 -8.23 0.80 7.54
N PHE A 115 -7.50 0.25 8.50
CA PHE A 115 -8.00 -0.67 9.52
C PHE A 115 -8.08 0.05 10.86
N SER A 116 -9.29 0.34 11.34
CA SER A 116 -9.50 0.82 12.71
C SER A 116 -9.05 -0.25 13.71
N ALA A 117 -8.19 0.13 14.64
CA ALA A 117 -7.70 -0.76 15.69
C ALA A 117 -7.34 0.06 16.92
N TYR A 118 -7.16 -0.59 18.07
CA TYR A 118 -6.69 0.11 19.28
C TYR A 118 -5.25 0.58 19.10
N GLY A 119 -4.91 1.74 19.70
CA GLY A 119 -3.54 2.19 19.78
C GLY A 119 -2.66 1.15 20.48
N GLY A 120 -1.48 0.86 19.95
CA GLY A 120 -0.59 -0.19 20.43
C GLY A 120 -0.87 -1.58 19.86
N THR A 121 -1.90 -1.77 19.01
CA THR A 121 -2.12 -3.04 18.30
C THR A 121 -0.90 -3.34 17.41
N PRO A 122 -0.30 -4.57 17.51
CA PRO A 122 0.89 -4.92 16.72
C PRO A 122 0.62 -4.95 15.22
N ILE A 123 1.57 -4.41 14.43
CA ILE A 123 1.56 -4.41 12.97
C ILE A 123 2.65 -5.36 12.48
N TYR A 124 2.31 -6.24 11.56
CA TYR A 124 3.19 -7.29 11.05
C TYR A 124 3.44 -7.16 9.54
N ALA A 125 4.61 -7.64 9.10
CA ALA A 125 4.94 -7.74 7.68
C ALA A 125 3.96 -8.69 6.95
N PRO A 126 3.35 -8.27 5.83
CA PRO A 126 2.40 -9.10 5.08
C PRO A 126 3.10 -10.17 4.23
N ALA A 127 4.32 -9.90 3.82
CA ALA A 127 5.14 -10.75 2.96
C ALA A 127 6.63 -10.51 3.22
N ALA A 128 7.48 -11.38 2.71
CA ALA A 128 8.92 -11.20 2.78
C ALA A 128 9.39 -9.99 1.96
N GLY A 129 10.42 -9.29 2.45
CA GLY A 129 10.97 -8.12 1.81
C GLY A 129 12.12 -7.52 2.61
N THR A 130 12.60 -6.36 2.16
CA THR A 130 13.57 -5.55 2.91
C THR A 130 12.90 -4.24 3.32
N VAL A 131 13.02 -3.86 4.58
CA VAL A 131 12.58 -2.55 5.07
C VAL A 131 13.46 -1.48 4.43
N VAL A 132 12.87 -0.62 3.62
CA VAL A 132 13.60 0.48 2.94
C VAL A 132 13.42 1.83 3.63
N LEU A 133 12.42 1.94 4.52
CA LEU A 133 12.19 3.10 5.36
C LEU A 133 11.56 2.65 6.69
N ALA A 134 12.07 3.22 7.79
CA ALA A 134 11.53 3.03 9.14
C ALA A 134 11.82 4.29 9.95
N GLU A 135 10.91 5.28 9.90
CA GLU A 135 11.10 6.58 10.54
C GLU A 135 9.77 7.33 10.73
N ARG A 136 9.81 8.44 11.46
CA ARG A 136 8.67 9.35 11.58
C ARG A 136 8.69 10.34 10.42
N LEU A 137 7.64 10.35 9.64
CA LEU A 137 7.35 11.31 8.57
C LEU A 137 6.37 12.37 9.07
N TYR A 138 6.32 13.51 8.39
CA TYR A 138 5.44 14.61 8.78
C TYR A 138 3.97 14.30 8.49
N VAL A 139 3.67 13.90 7.26
CA VAL A 139 2.29 13.63 6.82
C VAL A 139 1.87 12.20 7.21
N ARG A 140 2.70 11.22 6.93
CA ARG A 140 2.39 9.80 7.18
C ARG A 140 2.60 9.37 8.63
N GLY A 141 3.17 10.24 9.49
CA GLY A 141 3.47 9.90 10.88
C GLY A 141 4.53 8.81 11.00
N GLY A 142 4.42 7.94 11.97
CA GLY A 142 5.29 6.77 12.09
C GLY A 142 5.10 5.87 10.86
N ALA A 143 6.18 5.61 10.12
CA ALA A 143 6.13 4.99 8.81
C ALA A 143 7.15 3.86 8.68
N VAL A 144 6.71 2.75 8.10
CA VAL A 144 7.56 1.65 7.62
C VAL A 144 7.21 1.37 6.17
N ILE A 145 8.22 1.21 5.31
CA ILE A 145 8.04 0.80 3.91
C ILE A 145 8.91 -0.43 3.66
N ILE A 146 8.31 -1.45 3.03
CA ILE A 146 8.97 -2.71 2.66
C ILE A 146 9.05 -2.81 1.14
N ASP A 147 10.25 -3.09 0.61
CA ASP A 147 10.46 -3.52 -0.78
C ASP A 147 10.33 -5.04 -0.87
N HIS A 148 9.31 -5.50 -1.59
CA HIS A 148 9.05 -6.91 -1.85
C HIS A 148 9.71 -7.41 -3.15
N GLY A 149 10.45 -6.56 -3.85
CA GLY A 149 11.04 -6.85 -5.17
C GLY A 149 10.10 -6.55 -6.34
N LEU A 150 10.64 -6.51 -7.54
CA LEU A 150 9.93 -6.21 -8.80
C LEU A 150 9.17 -4.87 -8.82
N GLY A 151 9.57 -3.90 -7.98
CA GLY A 151 8.89 -2.62 -7.83
C GLY A 151 7.58 -2.70 -7.03
N VAL A 152 7.41 -3.77 -6.23
CA VAL A 152 6.27 -3.94 -5.30
C VAL A 152 6.68 -3.47 -3.92
N PHE A 153 5.95 -2.50 -3.36
CA PHE A 153 6.20 -1.93 -2.04
C PHE A 153 4.92 -1.96 -1.20
N SER A 154 5.07 -2.25 0.10
CA SER A 154 4.02 -2.02 1.10
C SER A 154 4.42 -0.87 2.02
N GLY A 155 3.50 0.05 2.28
CA GLY A 155 3.65 1.11 3.26
C GLY A 155 2.69 0.95 4.44
N PHE A 156 3.18 1.22 5.66
CA PHE A 156 2.47 1.14 6.93
C PHE A 156 2.62 2.46 7.65
N TYR A 157 1.50 3.14 7.96
CA TYR A 157 1.57 4.52 8.43
C TYR A 157 0.74 4.77 9.68
N HIS A 158 0.86 5.98 10.21
CA HIS A 158 0.23 6.48 11.44
C HIS A 158 0.65 5.74 12.72
N MET A 159 1.78 5.02 12.67
CA MET A 159 2.28 4.19 13.76
C MET A 159 2.61 5.03 15.01
N SER A 160 2.29 4.50 16.19
CA SER A 160 2.70 5.05 17.49
C SER A 160 4.13 4.67 17.86
N ALA A 161 4.54 3.45 17.50
CA ALA A 161 5.89 2.92 17.69
C ALA A 161 6.37 2.17 16.45
N ILE A 162 7.66 2.30 16.12
CA ILE A 162 8.34 1.61 15.03
C ILE A 162 9.36 0.68 15.66
N HIS A 163 9.29 -0.62 15.34
CA HIS A 163 10.21 -1.65 15.83
C HIS A 163 11.15 -2.15 14.73
N ALA A 164 10.73 -2.05 13.46
CA ALA A 164 11.56 -2.38 12.31
C ALA A 164 12.68 -1.36 12.10
N VAL A 165 13.74 -1.78 11.44
CA VAL A 165 14.90 -0.93 11.11
C VAL A 165 15.15 -0.97 9.60
N ALA A 166 15.49 0.19 9.02
CA ALA A 166 15.85 0.26 7.60
C ALA A 166 17.05 -0.65 7.28
N GLY A 167 16.94 -1.40 6.19
CA GLY A 167 17.92 -2.44 5.80
C GLY A 167 17.61 -3.83 6.37
N GLN A 168 16.62 -3.97 7.27
CA GLN A 168 16.23 -5.26 7.83
C GLN A 168 15.48 -6.09 6.79
N ASP A 169 15.87 -7.36 6.59
CA ASP A 169 15.04 -8.33 5.89
C ASP A 169 13.96 -8.86 6.83
N VAL A 170 12.73 -8.92 6.34
CA VAL A 170 11.55 -9.37 7.08
C VAL A 170 10.88 -10.54 6.36
N ARG A 171 10.17 -11.34 7.15
CA ARG A 171 9.31 -12.46 6.73
C ARG A 171 7.85 -12.16 7.08
N PRO A 172 6.89 -12.85 6.44
CA PRO A 172 5.49 -12.72 6.84
C PRO A 172 5.31 -12.96 8.35
N GLY A 173 4.69 -12.01 9.05
CA GLY A 173 4.47 -12.09 10.50
C GLY A 173 5.55 -11.46 11.37
N ASP A 174 6.65 -10.96 10.83
CA ASP A 174 7.62 -10.19 11.60
C ASP A 174 7.02 -8.86 12.06
N LEU A 175 7.26 -8.51 13.34
CA LEU A 175 6.74 -7.29 13.95
C LEU A 175 7.40 -6.05 13.34
N LEU A 176 6.59 -5.12 12.84
CA LEU A 176 7.05 -3.86 12.26
C LEU A 176 6.92 -2.68 13.23
N GLY A 177 5.86 -2.66 14.05
CA GLY A 177 5.54 -1.59 14.99
C GLY A 177 4.13 -1.71 15.52
N GLU A 178 3.54 -0.57 15.92
CA GLU A 178 2.25 -0.52 16.60
C GLU A 178 1.34 0.55 16.00
N VAL A 179 0.03 0.24 15.97
CA VAL A 179 -1.02 1.16 15.52
C VAL A 179 -1.01 2.43 16.37
N GLY A 180 -1.21 3.56 15.72
CA GLY A 180 -1.32 4.87 16.35
C GLY A 180 -2.24 5.81 15.59
N THR A 181 -2.01 7.11 15.80
CA THR A 181 -2.76 8.19 15.13
C THR A 181 -1.83 9.38 14.85
N THR A 182 -0.61 9.10 14.40
CA THR A 182 0.41 10.14 14.16
C THR A 182 0.33 10.66 12.73
N GLY A 183 0.72 11.92 12.50
CA GLY A 183 0.64 12.58 11.18
C GLY A 183 -0.80 12.95 10.79
N LEU A 184 -1.13 12.84 9.51
CA LEU A 184 -2.46 13.14 8.95
C LEU A 184 -3.46 12.03 9.29
N SER A 185 -3.90 11.97 10.55
CA SER A 185 -4.81 10.97 11.08
C SER A 185 -5.85 11.57 11.99
N THR A 186 -7.08 11.07 11.96
CA THR A 186 -8.21 11.53 12.79
C THR A 186 -8.54 10.56 13.94
N GLY A 187 -7.84 9.43 14.04
CA GLY A 187 -8.06 8.42 15.09
C GLY A 187 -7.17 7.21 14.89
N ASN A 188 -7.09 6.34 15.90
CA ASN A 188 -6.24 5.16 15.83
C ASN A 188 -6.64 4.22 14.70
N HIS A 189 -5.73 4.02 13.76
CA HIS A 189 -5.88 3.08 12.64
C HIS A 189 -4.51 2.73 12.05
N LEU A 190 -4.45 1.61 11.34
CA LEU A 190 -3.37 1.32 10.40
C LEU A 190 -3.83 1.75 9.01
N HIS A 191 -3.08 2.64 8.36
CA HIS A 191 -3.12 2.79 6.92
C HIS A 191 -2.11 1.83 6.29
N TRP A 192 -2.58 0.94 5.43
CA TRP A 192 -1.73 0.04 4.64
C TRP A 192 -1.92 0.29 3.16
N ASP A 193 -0.87 0.70 2.47
CA ASP A 193 -0.86 0.86 1.02
C ASP A 193 0.02 -0.18 0.32
N LEU A 194 -0.26 -0.40 -0.96
CA LEU A 194 0.55 -1.21 -1.86
C LEU A 194 0.82 -0.43 -3.14
N LEU A 195 2.09 -0.40 -3.55
CA LEU A 195 2.51 0.21 -4.80
C LEU A 195 3.13 -0.83 -5.73
N ILE A 196 2.86 -0.65 -7.02
CA ILE A 196 3.55 -1.37 -8.10
C ILE A 196 4.14 -0.35 -9.05
N ASN A 197 5.47 -0.30 -9.13
CA ASN A 197 6.21 0.66 -9.96
C ASN A 197 5.76 2.12 -9.72
N GLY A 198 5.56 2.50 -8.46
CA GLY A 198 5.18 3.85 -8.04
C GLY A 198 3.69 4.20 -8.22
N ILE A 199 2.84 3.22 -8.56
CA ILE A 199 1.39 3.39 -8.69
C ILE A 199 0.69 2.63 -7.56
N TRP A 200 -0.16 3.32 -6.78
CA TRP A 200 -0.96 2.68 -5.75
C TRP A 200 -2.01 1.76 -6.35
N VAL A 201 -2.12 0.58 -5.78
CA VAL A 201 -3.09 -0.45 -6.14
C VAL A 201 -3.85 -0.94 -4.91
N ASP A 202 -4.98 -1.61 -5.13
CA ASP A 202 -5.76 -2.16 -4.03
C ASP A 202 -5.00 -3.31 -3.33
N ALA A 203 -4.55 -3.07 -2.11
CA ALA A 203 -3.81 -4.06 -1.33
C ALA A 203 -4.66 -5.30 -0.97
N ALA A 204 -6.01 -5.15 -0.90
CA ALA A 204 -6.90 -6.26 -0.57
C ALA A 204 -6.82 -7.41 -1.58
N VAL A 205 -6.62 -7.11 -2.87
CA VAL A 205 -6.48 -8.16 -3.92
C VAL A 205 -5.19 -8.99 -3.80
N TRP A 206 -4.22 -8.53 -3.01
CA TRP A 206 -2.98 -9.26 -2.74
C TRP A 206 -3.10 -10.22 -1.55
N GLN A 207 -4.11 -10.05 -0.70
CA GLN A 207 -4.47 -10.97 0.37
C GLN A 207 -5.22 -12.19 -0.18
N GLU A 208 -6.06 -11.96 -1.19
CA GLU A 208 -6.67 -13.05 -1.92
C GLU A 208 -5.58 -13.74 -2.76
N GLN A 209 -5.59 -15.05 -2.86
CA GLN A 209 -4.54 -15.82 -3.57
C GLN A 209 -4.33 -15.36 -5.03
N SER A 210 -5.22 -14.53 -5.57
CA SER A 210 -5.30 -14.22 -6.98
C SER A 210 -4.10 -13.43 -7.53
N MET A 211 -3.74 -12.27 -6.95
CA MET A 211 -2.73 -11.41 -7.60
C MET A 211 -1.29 -11.78 -7.26
N ALA A 212 -0.99 -12.06 -5.98
CA ALA A 212 0.36 -12.44 -5.59
C ALA A 212 0.77 -13.79 -6.22
N CYS A 213 -0.11 -14.79 -6.19
CA CYS A 213 0.14 -16.10 -6.79
C CYS A 213 0.16 -16.05 -8.31
N TRP A 214 -0.78 -15.34 -8.93
CA TRP A 214 -0.78 -15.16 -10.39
C TRP A 214 0.52 -14.52 -10.88
N SER A 215 1.05 -13.51 -10.17
CA SER A 215 2.33 -12.89 -10.54
C SER A 215 3.52 -13.85 -10.42
N LEU A 216 3.52 -14.75 -9.44
CA LEU A 216 4.54 -15.78 -9.29
C LEU A 216 4.45 -16.83 -10.40
N GLU A 217 3.24 -17.30 -10.72
CA GLU A 217 2.98 -18.25 -11.80
C GLU A 217 3.39 -17.68 -13.16
N ALA A 218 3.09 -16.40 -13.42
CA ALA A 218 3.52 -15.69 -14.64
C ALA A 218 5.06 -15.58 -14.76
N LEU A 219 5.78 -15.73 -13.66
CA LEU A 219 7.24 -15.80 -13.61
C LEU A 219 7.78 -17.24 -13.60
N GLY A 220 6.91 -18.25 -13.77
CA GLY A 220 7.26 -19.66 -13.71
C GLY A 220 7.60 -20.16 -12.31
N ARG A 221 7.14 -19.49 -11.26
CA ARG A 221 7.35 -19.84 -9.84
C ARG A 221 6.05 -20.40 -9.25
N GLY A 222 6.18 -21.42 -8.40
CA GLY A 222 5.04 -21.89 -7.61
C GLY A 222 4.64 -20.89 -6.53
N CYS A 223 3.34 -20.89 -6.18
CA CYS A 223 2.82 -20.13 -5.04
C CYS A 223 2.61 -21.08 -3.86
N ALA A 224 3.18 -20.77 -2.72
CA ALA A 224 2.94 -21.51 -1.50
C ALA A 224 1.50 -21.27 -0.99
N PRO A 225 0.89 -22.22 -0.27
CA PRO A 225 -0.40 -21.99 0.38
C PRO A 225 -0.30 -20.79 1.34
N ALA A 226 -1.34 -19.95 1.34
CA ALA A 226 -1.41 -18.80 2.25
C ALA A 226 -1.25 -19.27 3.70
N THR A 227 -0.39 -18.59 4.46
CA THR A 227 -0.29 -18.83 5.89
C THR A 227 -1.58 -18.32 6.54
N PRO A 228 -2.39 -19.17 7.20
CA PRO A 228 -3.62 -18.71 7.82
C PRO A 228 -3.29 -17.65 8.88
N SER A 229 -4.03 -16.54 8.85
CA SER A 229 -4.03 -15.62 9.99
C SER A 229 -4.56 -16.37 11.22
N PRO A 230 -4.04 -16.09 12.43
CA PRO A 230 -4.56 -16.67 13.63
C PRO A 230 -6.07 -16.38 13.75
N PRO A 231 -6.86 -17.27 14.37
CA PRO A 231 -8.28 -17.04 14.54
C PRO A 231 -8.51 -15.75 15.34
N ARG A 232 -9.48 -14.95 14.90
CA ARG A 232 -9.90 -13.74 15.62
C ARG A 232 -10.37 -14.16 17.02
N SER A 233 -9.78 -13.56 18.05
CA SER A 233 -10.14 -13.78 19.46
C SER A 233 -11.45 -13.07 19.83
#